data_aab95da21ee4c703e5ab218b65dce72e
#
_entry.id   aab95da21ee4c703e5ab218b65dce72e
#
_cell.length_a   1.000
_cell.length_b   1.000
_cell.length_c   1.000
_cell.angle_alpha   90.00
_cell.angle_beta   90.00
_cell.angle_gamma   90.00
#
_symmetry.space_group_name_H-M   'P 1'
#
loop_
_entity.id
_entity.type
_entity.pdbx_description
1 polymer ?
#
loop_
_entity_poly.entity_id
_entity_poly.type
_entity_poly.pdbx_seq_one_letter_code
_entity_poly.pdbx_strand_id
1 'polypeptide(L)'
;RTCVKIFKDLTGVRPSGWLSSGMRHTEHTLELLADEGFLWHGDAVNDDAPYLVEVKGKTLVEIPYRNAISGLNDTGMYRRGITARDLLGAFKDEFDILYEESLAEPKMLTMAMHCQMAFPATGKVYEESIKYAKSFSEVWFARRIDVVRWILDHCLKP
;
A
#
# COMPACT_ATOMS: atom_id res chain seq x y z
N ARG A 1 17.84 -4.96 12.47
CA ARG A 1 18.70 -6.16 12.29
C ARG A 1 18.04 -7.41 12.86
N THR A 2 17.64 -7.42 14.13
CA THR A 2 17.02 -8.59 14.75
C THR A 2 15.77 -9.06 14.01
N CYS A 3 14.84 -8.16 13.64
CA CYS A 3 13.65 -8.52 12.88
C CYS A 3 13.98 -9.12 11.49
N VAL A 4 14.98 -8.56 10.79
CA VAL A 4 15.43 -9.09 9.50
C VAL A 4 15.95 -10.51 9.63
N LYS A 5 16.76 -10.76 10.68
CA LYS A 5 17.28 -12.11 10.98
C LYS A 5 16.14 -13.08 11.26
N ILE A 6 15.22 -12.73 12.15
CA ILE A 6 14.08 -13.58 12.51
C ILE A 6 13.23 -13.91 11.27
N PHE A 7 12.92 -12.91 10.44
CA PHE A 7 12.18 -13.11 9.21
C PHE A 7 12.87 -14.11 8.27
N LYS A 8 14.17 -13.90 8.05
CA LYS A 8 14.96 -14.78 7.19
C LYS A 8 15.05 -16.21 7.75
N ASP A 9 15.25 -16.35 9.06
CA ASP A 9 15.34 -17.66 9.70
C ASP A 9 14.02 -18.44 9.61
N LEU A 10 12.87 -17.76 9.74
CA LEU A 10 11.57 -18.39 9.72
C LEU A 10 11.00 -18.63 8.31
N THR A 11 11.30 -17.78 7.34
CA THR A 11 10.69 -17.82 6.01
C THR A 11 11.66 -18.18 4.89
N GLY A 12 12.96 -18.21 5.18
CA GLY A 12 14.01 -18.36 4.18
C GLY A 12 14.23 -17.10 3.31
N VAL A 13 13.38 -16.08 3.45
CA VAL A 13 13.40 -14.88 2.61
C VAL A 13 13.68 -13.64 3.45
N ARG A 14 14.56 -12.77 2.96
CA ARG A 14 14.80 -11.47 3.57
C ARG A 14 13.64 -10.52 3.28
N PRO A 15 13.11 -9.78 4.26
CA PRO A 15 12.10 -8.77 4.00
C PRO A 15 12.67 -7.64 3.12
N SER A 16 11.90 -7.22 2.14
CA SER A 16 12.31 -6.19 1.16
C SER A 16 11.66 -4.83 1.40
N GLY A 17 10.65 -4.75 2.25
CA GLY A 17 9.93 -3.53 2.53
C GLY A 17 9.47 -3.41 3.96
N TRP A 18 9.07 -2.19 4.31
CA TRP A 18 8.68 -1.84 5.66
C TRP A 18 7.42 -0.98 5.69
N LEU A 19 6.52 -1.32 6.60
CA LEU A 19 5.40 -0.52 7.03
C LEU A 19 5.42 -0.49 8.55
N SER A 20 5.51 0.70 9.13
CA SER A 20 5.56 0.86 10.59
C SER A 20 4.20 0.53 11.23
N SER A 21 4.21 -0.03 12.41
CA SER A 21 2.99 -0.26 13.16
C SER A 21 2.25 1.07 13.40
N GLY A 22 1.03 1.18 12.86
CA GLY A 22 0.25 2.41 12.91
C GLY A 22 0.87 3.59 12.16
N MET A 23 1.73 3.33 11.18
CA MET A 23 2.46 4.33 10.37
C MET A 23 3.27 5.32 11.24
N ARG A 24 3.83 4.84 12.35
CA ARG A 24 4.61 5.64 13.29
C ARG A 24 6.11 5.47 13.03
N HIS A 25 6.57 6.01 11.92
CA HIS A 25 7.98 6.11 11.65
C HIS A 25 8.65 7.22 12.50
N THR A 26 9.96 7.17 12.60
CA THR A 26 10.81 8.19 13.22
C THR A 26 11.68 8.83 12.16
N GLU A 27 12.34 9.95 12.49
CA GLU A 27 13.31 10.63 11.63
C GLU A 27 14.46 9.70 11.17
N HIS A 28 14.76 8.65 11.94
CA HIS A 28 15.81 7.68 11.61
C HIS A 28 15.34 6.48 10.78
N THR A 29 14.02 6.32 10.59
CA THR A 29 13.47 5.10 9.98
C THR A 29 14.00 4.88 8.56
N LEU A 30 13.92 5.88 7.70
CA LEU A 30 14.37 5.76 6.30
C LEU A 30 15.87 5.46 6.21
N GLU A 31 16.70 6.10 7.03
CA GLU A 31 18.13 5.83 7.07
C GLU A 31 18.44 4.39 7.47
N LEU A 32 17.78 3.90 8.51
CA LEU A 32 17.95 2.52 8.99
C LEU A 32 17.49 1.51 7.92
N LEU A 33 16.40 1.78 7.22
CA LEU A 33 15.91 0.92 6.14
C LEU A 33 16.89 0.90 4.97
N ALA A 34 17.40 2.06 4.57
CA ALA A 34 18.40 2.17 3.52
C ALA A 34 19.71 1.44 3.90
N ASP A 35 20.18 1.56 5.14
CA ASP A 35 21.37 0.89 5.61
C ASP A 35 21.20 -0.63 5.67
N GLU A 36 20.00 -1.11 6.03
CA GLU A 36 19.67 -2.54 6.02
C GLU A 36 19.30 -3.06 4.62
N GLY A 37 19.31 -2.24 3.57
CA GLY A 37 19.06 -2.65 2.19
C GLY A 37 17.60 -3.03 1.93
N PHE A 38 16.66 -2.35 2.58
CA PHE A 38 15.26 -2.40 2.18
C PHE A 38 15.06 -1.68 0.85
N LEU A 39 14.07 -2.11 0.07
CA LEU A 39 13.79 -1.53 -1.24
C LEU A 39 12.67 -0.49 -1.19
N TRP A 40 11.77 -0.60 -0.21
CA TRP A 40 10.62 0.28 -0.13
C TRP A 40 10.16 0.55 1.30
N HIS A 41 9.47 1.66 1.46
CA HIS A 41 8.81 2.13 2.66
C HIS A 41 7.36 2.48 2.35
N GLY A 42 6.46 2.43 3.31
CA GLY A 42 5.03 2.59 3.03
C GLY A 42 4.26 3.39 4.07
N ASP A 43 4.91 4.26 4.84
CA ASP A 43 4.24 5.03 5.89
C ASP A 43 3.73 6.39 5.40
N ALA A 44 4.13 6.84 4.21
CA ALA A 44 3.63 8.08 3.63
C ALA A 44 2.14 7.97 3.26
N VAL A 45 1.45 9.10 3.30
CA VAL A 45 0.01 9.22 3.01
C VAL A 45 -0.29 10.43 2.10
N ASN A 46 0.73 10.93 1.46
CA ASN A 46 0.75 12.22 0.77
C ASN A 46 0.49 12.12 -0.74
N ASP A 47 0.45 10.91 -1.29
CA ASP A 47 0.32 10.70 -2.73
C ASP A 47 -0.53 9.47 -3.04
N ASP A 48 -1.05 9.37 -4.26
CA ASP A 48 -1.76 8.22 -4.83
C ASP A 48 -0.92 7.48 -5.88
N ALA A 49 0.34 7.86 -6.02
CA ALA A 49 1.34 7.15 -6.83
C ALA A 49 2.61 6.88 -6.02
N PRO A 50 3.33 5.77 -6.30
CA PRO A 50 4.64 5.53 -5.71
C PRO A 50 5.69 6.50 -6.27
N TYR A 51 6.68 6.84 -5.44
CA TYR A 51 7.78 7.73 -5.86
C TYR A 51 9.13 7.32 -5.27
N LEU A 52 10.20 7.87 -5.82
CA LEU A 52 11.57 7.59 -5.39
C LEU A 52 11.99 8.54 -4.27
N VAL A 53 12.66 8.00 -3.26
CA VAL A 53 13.24 8.76 -2.15
C VAL A 53 14.73 8.45 -2.04
N GLU A 54 15.54 9.50 -2.10
CA GLU A 54 16.99 9.38 -1.92
C GLU A 54 17.36 9.53 -0.44
N VAL A 55 18.04 8.51 0.09
CA VAL A 55 18.46 8.46 1.49
C VAL A 55 19.92 8.04 1.56
N LYS A 56 20.82 8.95 1.95
CA LYS A 56 22.27 8.68 2.06
C LYS A 56 22.87 8.05 0.80
N GLY A 57 22.47 8.53 -0.38
CA GLY A 57 22.96 8.01 -1.68
C GLY A 57 22.41 6.63 -2.04
N LYS A 58 21.34 6.18 -1.39
CA LYS A 58 20.60 4.97 -1.75
C LYS A 58 19.16 5.35 -2.08
N THR A 59 18.60 4.72 -3.09
CA THR A 59 17.22 4.94 -3.51
C THR A 59 16.29 3.93 -2.86
N LEU A 60 15.20 4.41 -2.23
CA LEU A 60 14.06 3.62 -1.81
C LEU A 60 12.83 4.03 -2.62
N VAL A 61 11.90 3.12 -2.79
CA VAL A 61 10.57 3.44 -3.32
C VAL A 61 9.63 3.71 -2.15
N GLU A 62 9.05 4.89 -2.09
CA GLU A 62 7.92 5.14 -1.21
C GLU A 62 6.64 4.64 -1.88
N ILE A 63 5.89 3.80 -1.19
CA ILE A 63 4.56 3.34 -1.62
C ILE A 63 3.55 3.91 -0.64
N PRO A 64 2.93 5.05 -0.95
CA PRO A 64 2.04 5.71 -0.02
C PRO A 64 0.85 4.83 0.40
N TYR A 65 0.50 4.91 1.67
CA TYR A 65 -0.68 4.25 2.23
C TYR A 65 -1.77 5.27 2.51
N ARG A 66 -2.14 6.03 1.48
CA ARG A 66 -3.10 7.14 1.54
C ARG A 66 -4.44 6.72 2.15
N ASN A 67 -4.90 5.53 1.86
CA ASN A 67 -6.20 5.02 2.29
C ASN A 67 -6.32 4.78 3.80
N ALA A 68 -5.22 4.80 4.52
CA ALA A 68 -5.25 4.82 5.98
C ALA A 68 -5.94 6.09 6.52
N ILE A 69 -5.85 7.20 5.80
CA ILE A 69 -6.50 8.47 6.15
C ILE A 69 -7.89 8.57 5.54
N SER A 70 -8.08 8.16 4.29
CA SER A 70 -9.36 8.25 3.56
C SER A 70 -10.46 7.38 4.17
N GLY A 71 -10.09 6.38 4.95
CA GLY A 71 -11.05 5.48 5.60
C GLY A 71 -11.45 4.27 4.75
N LEU A 72 -10.80 4.06 3.59
CA LEU A 72 -10.97 2.85 2.76
C LEU A 72 -10.31 1.63 3.40
N ASN A 73 -10.58 1.41 4.68
CA ASN A 73 -10.18 0.23 5.41
C ASN A 73 -11.23 -0.11 6.47
N ASP A 74 -11.16 -1.31 6.98
CA ASP A 74 -12.09 -1.82 7.99
C ASP A 74 -12.06 -1.04 9.31
N THR A 75 -10.96 -0.40 9.66
CA THR A 75 -10.90 0.44 10.88
C THR A 75 -11.75 1.70 10.75
N GLY A 76 -12.00 2.19 9.53
CA GLY A 76 -12.95 3.28 9.26
C GLY A 76 -14.36 2.91 9.70
N MET A 77 -14.79 1.67 9.47
CA MET A 77 -16.10 1.17 9.90
C MET A 77 -16.28 1.28 11.42
N TYR A 78 -15.27 0.91 12.19
CA TYR A 78 -15.36 0.87 13.65
C TYR A 78 -15.12 2.21 14.30
N ARG A 79 -14.20 3.00 13.80
CA ARG A 79 -13.83 4.29 14.40
C ARG A 79 -14.72 5.44 13.98
N ARG A 80 -15.34 5.36 12.80
CA ARG A 80 -16.15 6.43 12.20
C ARG A 80 -17.62 6.07 12.04
N GLY A 81 -18.04 4.87 12.45
CA GLY A 81 -19.42 4.40 12.31
C GLY A 81 -19.87 4.18 10.86
N ILE A 82 -18.92 3.98 9.94
CA ILE A 82 -19.20 3.72 8.54
C ILE A 82 -19.75 2.29 8.39
N THR A 83 -20.87 2.12 7.68
CA THR A 83 -21.42 0.79 7.41
C THR A 83 -20.63 0.04 6.33
N ALA A 84 -20.81 -1.27 6.23
CA ALA A 84 -20.22 -2.05 5.13
C ALA A 84 -20.64 -1.52 3.74
N ARG A 85 -21.89 -1.06 3.63
CA ARG A 85 -22.41 -0.48 2.38
C ARG A 85 -21.73 0.83 2.03
N ASP A 86 -21.50 1.69 3.02
CA ASP A 86 -20.84 2.97 2.82
C ASP A 86 -19.37 2.77 2.43
N LEU A 87 -18.70 1.76 3.01
CA LEU A 87 -17.33 1.41 2.65
C LEU A 87 -17.23 0.95 1.19
N LEU A 88 -18.18 0.14 0.72
CA LEU A 88 -18.22 -0.28 -0.69
C LEU A 88 -18.51 0.91 -1.63
N GLY A 89 -19.42 1.79 -1.24
CA GLY A 89 -19.70 3.03 -1.99
C GLY A 89 -18.45 3.90 -2.10
N ALA A 90 -17.81 4.21 -0.97
CA ALA A 90 -16.60 5.01 -0.94
C ALA A 90 -15.44 4.39 -1.76
N PHE A 91 -15.32 3.04 -1.75
CA PHE A 91 -14.34 2.37 -2.60
C PHE A 91 -14.62 2.61 -4.10
N LYS A 92 -15.88 2.49 -4.53
CA LYS A 92 -16.25 2.69 -5.93
C LYS A 92 -16.00 4.12 -6.38
N ASP A 93 -16.44 5.09 -5.58
CA ASP A 93 -16.27 6.50 -5.88
C ASP A 93 -14.77 6.87 -6.02
N GLU A 94 -13.92 6.42 -5.10
CA GLU A 94 -12.47 6.65 -5.16
C GLU A 94 -11.82 5.92 -6.35
N PHE A 95 -12.23 4.67 -6.59
CA PHE A 95 -11.71 3.87 -7.70
C PHE A 95 -12.03 4.51 -9.05
N ASP A 96 -13.26 4.96 -9.26
CA ASP A 96 -13.72 5.55 -10.53
C ASP A 96 -12.93 6.82 -10.86
N ILE A 97 -12.72 7.70 -9.87
CA ILE A 97 -11.93 8.91 -10.03
C ILE A 97 -10.46 8.57 -10.36
N LEU A 98 -9.84 7.69 -9.58
CA LEU A 98 -8.46 7.30 -9.84
C LEU A 98 -8.30 6.56 -11.18
N TYR A 99 -9.30 5.79 -11.60
CA TYR A 99 -9.29 5.14 -12.90
C TYR A 99 -9.33 6.15 -14.05
N GLU A 100 -10.19 7.17 -13.95
CA GLU A 100 -10.24 8.28 -14.93
C GLU A 100 -8.91 9.06 -14.96
N GLU A 101 -8.37 9.43 -13.80
CA GLU A 101 -7.08 10.13 -13.70
C GLU A 101 -5.91 9.28 -14.23
N SER A 102 -6.01 7.93 -14.13
CA SER A 102 -4.97 7.02 -14.60
C SER A 102 -4.75 7.03 -16.11
N LEU A 103 -5.68 7.61 -16.88
CA LEU A 103 -5.52 7.84 -18.32
C LEU A 103 -4.43 8.86 -18.65
N ALA A 104 -4.12 9.75 -17.70
CA ALA A 104 -3.08 10.77 -17.85
C ALA A 104 -1.78 10.39 -17.13
N GLU A 105 -1.87 9.79 -15.95
CA GLU A 105 -0.71 9.40 -15.14
C GLU A 105 -1.04 8.19 -14.25
N PRO A 106 -0.06 7.30 -13.97
CA PRO A 106 -0.31 6.11 -13.16
C PRO A 106 -0.85 6.44 -11.77
N LYS A 107 -1.90 5.73 -11.36
CA LYS A 107 -2.53 5.85 -10.05
C LYS A 107 -2.50 4.52 -9.31
N MET A 108 -2.57 4.59 -7.99
CA MET A 108 -2.56 3.41 -7.12
C MET A 108 -3.65 3.53 -6.05
N LEU A 109 -4.44 2.47 -5.91
CA LEU A 109 -5.41 2.33 -4.83
C LEU A 109 -4.99 1.20 -3.89
N THR A 110 -4.96 1.45 -2.59
CA THR A 110 -4.71 0.44 -1.57
C THR A 110 -5.94 0.29 -0.68
N MET A 111 -6.44 -0.92 -0.52
CA MET A 111 -7.49 -1.25 0.43
C MET A 111 -6.96 -2.26 1.45
N ALA A 112 -7.06 -1.94 2.74
CA ALA A 112 -6.51 -2.78 3.80
C ALA A 112 -7.60 -3.41 4.66
N MET A 113 -7.36 -4.64 5.12
CA MET A 113 -8.23 -5.38 6.03
C MET A 113 -7.40 -5.98 7.17
N HIS A 114 -7.91 -5.85 8.39
CA HIS A 114 -7.36 -6.55 9.54
C HIS A 114 -8.06 -7.90 9.71
N CYS A 115 -7.32 -8.98 9.89
CA CYS A 115 -7.88 -10.32 9.99
C CYS A 115 -8.90 -10.47 11.14
N GLN A 116 -8.69 -9.78 12.25
CA GLN A 116 -9.63 -9.76 13.37
C GLN A 116 -10.95 -9.01 13.09
N MET A 117 -11.01 -8.28 12.00
CA MET A 117 -12.16 -7.50 11.55
C MET A 117 -12.86 -8.11 10.32
N ALA A 118 -12.45 -9.31 9.92
CA ALA A 118 -12.99 -10.02 8.75
C ALA A 118 -14.35 -10.68 9.06
N PHE A 119 -15.32 -9.88 9.51
CA PHE A 119 -16.71 -10.35 9.66
C PHE A 119 -17.35 -10.57 8.29
N PRO A 120 -18.43 -11.39 8.20
CA PRO A 120 -19.05 -11.70 6.91
C PRO A 120 -19.42 -10.47 6.06
N ALA A 121 -19.96 -9.42 6.67
CA ALA A 121 -20.31 -8.19 5.96
C ALA A 121 -19.08 -7.45 5.43
N THR A 122 -18.03 -7.37 6.24
CA THR A 122 -16.76 -6.74 5.83
C THR A 122 -16.08 -7.57 4.74
N GLY A 123 -16.00 -8.89 4.91
CA GLY A 123 -15.45 -9.78 3.88
C GLY A 123 -16.17 -9.65 2.55
N LYS A 124 -17.50 -9.47 2.58
CA LYS A 124 -18.31 -9.26 1.38
C LYS A 124 -17.97 -7.93 0.67
N VAL A 125 -17.69 -6.87 1.43
CA VAL A 125 -17.24 -5.58 0.84
C VAL A 125 -15.94 -5.76 0.06
N TYR A 126 -14.95 -6.46 0.62
CA TYR A 126 -13.68 -6.70 -0.08
C TYR A 126 -13.87 -7.56 -1.32
N GLU A 127 -14.70 -8.60 -1.24
CA GLU A 127 -15.05 -9.43 -2.40
C GLU A 127 -15.67 -8.57 -3.54
N GLU A 128 -16.65 -7.75 -3.20
CA GLU A 128 -17.33 -6.91 -4.19
C GLU A 128 -16.44 -5.79 -4.73
N SER A 129 -15.58 -5.21 -3.90
CA SER A 129 -14.58 -4.23 -4.34
C SER A 129 -13.60 -4.83 -5.35
N ILE A 130 -13.09 -6.04 -5.08
CA ILE A 130 -12.22 -6.74 -6.01
C ILE A 130 -12.94 -7.09 -7.31
N LYS A 131 -14.19 -7.57 -7.25
CA LYS A 131 -15.00 -7.84 -8.44
C LYS A 131 -15.24 -6.59 -9.26
N TYR A 132 -15.55 -5.48 -8.59
CA TYR A 132 -15.75 -4.20 -9.24
C TYR A 132 -14.48 -3.75 -9.99
N ALA A 133 -13.36 -3.68 -9.32
CA ALA A 133 -12.10 -3.30 -9.96
C ALA A 133 -11.69 -4.25 -11.10
N LYS A 134 -11.99 -5.56 -10.99
CA LYS A 134 -11.74 -6.55 -12.05
C LYS A 134 -12.66 -6.40 -13.27
N SER A 135 -13.74 -5.65 -13.19
CA SER A 135 -14.62 -5.39 -14.33
C SER A 135 -14.09 -4.31 -15.27
N PHE A 136 -13.03 -3.60 -14.88
CA PHE A 136 -12.35 -2.60 -15.69
C PHE A 136 -11.13 -3.19 -16.38
N SER A 137 -10.80 -2.71 -17.57
CA SER A 137 -9.58 -3.08 -18.28
C SER A 137 -8.34 -2.43 -17.65
N GLU A 138 -7.18 -3.01 -17.90
CA GLU A 138 -5.87 -2.42 -17.54
C GLU A 138 -5.65 -2.16 -16.06
N VAL A 139 -6.39 -2.82 -15.18
CA VAL A 139 -6.19 -2.77 -13.73
C VAL A 139 -5.20 -3.84 -13.32
N TRP A 140 -4.05 -3.42 -12.78
CA TRP A 140 -3.02 -4.31 -12.30
C TRP A 140 -3.19 -4.61 -10.81
N PHE A 141 -3.56 -5.84 -10.47
CA PHE A 141 -3.57 -6.35 -9.09
C PHE A 141 -2.17 -6.80 -8.69
N ALA A 142 -1.42 -5.90 -8.07
CA ALA A 142 -0.01 -6.08 -7.76
C ALA A 142 0.25 -6.24 -6.26
N ARG A 143 1.29 -7.01 -5.92
CA ARG A 143 1.92 -6.91 -4.60
C ARG A 143 2.82 -5.67 -4.59
N ARG A 144 3.01 -5.05 -3.43
CA ARG A 144 3.92 -3.90 -3.31
C ARG A 144 5.30 -4.16 -3.91
N ILE A 145 5.86 -5.34 -3.68
CA ILE A 145 7.18 -5.69 -4.24
C ILE A 145 7.20 -5.74 -5.77
N ASP A 146 6.10 -6.09 -6.41
CA ASP A 146 6.01 -6.13 -7.88
C ASP A 146 6.00 -4.70 -8.44
N VAL A 147 5.28 -3.79 -7.81
CA VAL A 147 5.30 -2.34 -8.13
C VAL A 147 6.70 -1.76 -7.93
N VAL A 148 7.33 -2.06 -6.80
CA VAL A 148 8.70 -1.59 -6.49
C VAL A 148 9.70 -2.03 -7.56
N ARG A 149 9.68 -3.30 -7.94
CA ARG A 149 10.57 -3.82 -8.98
C ARG A 149 10.33 -3.13 -10.32
N TRP A 150 9.06 -2.95 -10.67
CA TRP A 150 8.72 -2.26 -11.91
C TRP A 150 9.30 -0.83 -11.93
N ILE A 151 9.15 -0.07 -10.84
CA ILE A 151 9.68 1.29 -10.71
C ILE A 151 11.21 1.30 -10.79
N LEU A 152 11.89 0.44 -10.03
CA LEU A 152 13.35 0.35 -10.04
C LEU A 152 13.90 -0.04 -11.42
N ASP A 153 13.18 -0.86 -12.16
CA ASP A 153 13.59 -1.32 -13.49
C ASP A 153 13.33 -0.28 -14.59
N HIS A 154 12.34 0.59 -14.44
CA HIS A 154 11.90 1.50 -15.50
C HIS A 154 12.18 2.99 -15.20
N CYS A 155 12.22 3.39 -13.94
CA CYS A 155 12.39 4.79 -13.56
C CYS A 155 13.81 5.15 -13.12
N LEU A 156 14.67 4.16 -12.81
CA LEU A 156 16.09 4.41 -12.44
C LEU A 156 17.07 4.19 -13.58
N LYS A 157 16.65 3.66 -14.72
CA LYS A 157 17.55 3.53 -15.89
C LYS A 157 17.54 4.84 -16.64
N PRO A 158 18.74 5.43 -16.89
CA PRO A 158 18.87 6.62 -17.72
C PRO A 158 18.43 6.37 -19.17
#